data_56b9a6cf0e52a2919bed3526c4b65c5d
#
_entry.id   56b9a6cf0e52a2919bed3526c4b65c5d
#
_cell.length_a   1.000
_cell.length_b   1.000
_cell.length_c   1.000
_cell.angle_alpha   90.00
_cell.angle_beta   90.00
_cell.angle_gamma   90.00
#
_symmetry.space_group_name_H-M   'P 1'
#
loop_
_entity.id
_entity.type
_entity.pdbx_description
1 polymer ?
#
loop_
_entity_poly.entity_id
_entity_poly.type
_entity_poly.pdbx_seq_one_letter_code
_entity_poly.pdbx_strand_id
1 'polypeptide(L)'
;VYARTYDEKVKTALQQGKKVLLIPENVKGRKTKFASHFWNPIMFNWNPMIVGTLIDNEHPAFRDFPTGSYADWQWWDILNYSTALELDELKEITPLIQSIDSYETNQKLGISFEANVGKGKLFVLCADPEKKIGERLAMQQLLTSVRNYVSSDRFKPERSLPVYQLDALFAPAAEEKSGNKGSKAIELLLNK
;
A
#
# COMPACT_ATOMS: atom_id res chain seq x y z
N VAL A 1 -4.12 -17.08 7.63
CA VAL A 1 -5.39 -16.59 7.07
C VAL A 1 -5.09 -15.66 5.91
N TYR A 2 -5.79 -15.83 4.79
CA TYR A 2 -5.79 -14.90 3.67
C TYR A 2 -7.10 -14.11 3.68
N ALA A 3 -7.04 -12.80 3.52
CA ALA A 3 -8.21 -11.94 3.55
C ALA A 3 -8.12 -10.81 2.51
N ARG A 4 -9.28 -10.45 1.94
CA ARG A 4 -9.44 -9.34 0.98
C ARG A 4 -10.12 -8.12 1.59
N THR A 5 -10.59 -8.25 2.83
CA THR A 5 -11.28 -7.18 3.56
C THR A 5 -10.81 -7.20 5.01
N TYR A 6 -10.58 -6.03 5.57
CA TYR A 6 -10.33 -5.88 7.00
C TYR A 6 -11.67 -5.84 7.73
N ASP A 7 -12.08 -6.99 8.25
CA ASP A 7 -13.38 -7.22 8.90
C ASP A 7 -13.23 -7.88 10.29
N GLU A 8 -14.35 -8.14 10.94
CA GLU A 8 -14.37 -8.80 12.26
C GLU A 8 -13.75 -10.21 12.26
N LYS A 9 -13.74 -10.90 11.12
CA LYS A 9 -13.09 -12.22 10.99
C LYS A 9 -11.57 -12.06 11.05
N VAL A 10 -11.03 -11.02 10.40
CA VAL A 10 -9.60 -10.69 10.46
C VAL A 10 -9.21 -10.29 11.87
N LYS A 11 -9.99 -9.43 12.54
CA LYS A 11 -9.73 -9.01 13.92
C LYS A 11 -9.73 -10.20 14.87
N THR A 12 -10.73 -11.07 14.76
CA THR A 12 -10.81 -12.30 15.55
C THR A 12 -9.61 -13.21 15.31
N ALA A 13 -9.18 -13.39 14.07
CA ALA A 13 -8.02 -14.19 13.73
C ALA A 13 -6.74 -13.64 14.38
N LEU A 14 -6.55 -12.33 14.35
CA LEU A 14 -5.41 -11.65 14.98
C LEU A 14 -5.46 -11.80 16.51
N GLN A 15 -6.61 -11.64 17.14
CA GLN A 15 -6.79 -11.87 18.57
C GLN A 15 -6.47 -13.32 18.98
N GLN A 16 -6.77 -14.29 18.11
CA GLN A 16 -6.47 -15.72 18.30
C GLN A 16 -4.99 -16.07 18.03
N GLY A 17 -4.13 -15.10 17.72
CA GLY A 17 -2.70 -15.35 17.47
C GLY A 17 -2.39 -15.88 16.07
N LYS A 18 -3.31 -15.75 15.11
CA LYS A 18 -3.10 -16.26 13.74
C LYS A 18 -2.21 -15.31 12.91
N LYS A 19 -1.53 -15.90 11.95
CA LYS A 19 -0.83 -15.17 10.88
C LYS A 19 -1.86 -14.76 9.81
N VAL A 20 -1.94 -13.48 9.47
CA VAL A 20 -2.88 -12.94 8.50
C VAL A 20 -2.13 -12.26 7.37
N LEU A 21 -2.43 -12.64 6.13
CA LEU A 21 -2.09 -11.91 4.92
C LEU A 21 -3.34 -11.18 4.46
N LEU A 22 -3.32 -9.85 4.58
CA LEU A 22 -4.39 -8.96 4.15
C LEU A 22 -3.98 -8.29 2.84
N ILE A 23 -4.73 -8.56 1.77
CA ILE A 23 -4.61 -7.86 0.48
C ILE A 23 -5.94 -7.15 0.23
N PRO A 24 -6.12 -5.96 0.80
CA PRO A 24 -7.43 -5.34 0.88
C PRO A 24 -7.90 -4.79 -0.46
N GLU A 25 -9.20 -4.90 -0.71
CA GLU A 25 -9.88 -4.24 -1.80
C GLU A 25 -10.35 -2.86 -1.37
N ASN A 26 -10.44 -1.94 -2.34
CA ASN A 26 -11.08 -0.62 -2.16
C ASN A 26 -10.60 0.17 -0.93
N VAL A 27 -9.30 0.14 -0.67
CA VAL A 27 -8.72 0.93 0.43
C VAL A 27 -8.65 2.40 0.08
N LYS A 28 -8.84 3.23 1.11
CA LYS A 28 -8.51 4.65 1.01
C LYS A 28 -7.00 4.79 0.89
N GLY A 29 -6.56 5.56 -0.10
CA GLY A 29 -5.14 5.78 -0.32
C GLY A 29 -4.88 6.37 -1.70
N ARG A 30 -3.60 6.55 -2.01
CA ARG A 30 -3.18 7.10 -3.28
C ARG A 30 -2.93 6.00 -4.31
N LYS A 31 -3.60 6.07 -5.45
CA LYS A 31 -3.29 5.16 -6.57
C LYS A 31 -1.85 5.36 -7.00
N THR A 32 -1.13 4.26 -7.17
CA THR A 32 0.26 4.30 -7.58
C THR A 32 0.40 4.11 -9.08
N LYS A 33 1.55 4.50 -9.59
CA LYS A 33 2.01 4.20 -10.95
C LYS A 33 3.50 3.90 -10.91
N PHE A 34 3.99 3.13 -11.85
CA PHE A 34 5.41 2.85 -12.00
C PHE A 34 6.20 4.13 -12.28
N ALA A 35 5.68 4.98 -13.16
CA ALA A 35 6.20 6.31 -13.43
C ALA A 35 5.07 7.33 -13.43
N SER A 36 5.29 8.48 -12.84
CA SER A 36 4.32 9.56 -12.82
C SER A 36 4.96 10.93 -13.03
N HIS A 37 4.12 11.92 -13.30
CA HIS A 37 4.54 13.29 -13.57
C HIS A 37 4.64 14.05 -12.26
N PHE A 38 5.84 14.41 -11.84
CA PHE A 38 6.05 15.10 -10.57
C PHE A 38 6.26 16.61 -10.72
N TRP A 39 6.59 17.08 -11.93
CA TRP A 39 7.03 18.47 -12.16
C TRP A 39 5.92 19.44 -12.54
N ASN A 40 4.75 18.96 -12.94
CA ASN A 40 3.63 19.82 -13.31
C ASN A 40 2.27 19.19 -12.95
N PRO A 41 1.85 19.32 -11.68
CA PRO A 41 0.60 18.75 -11.21
C PRO A 41 -0.63 19.31 -11.92
N ILE A 42 -0.63 20.59 -12.27
CA ILE A 42 -1.76 21.25 -12.94
C ILE A 42 -1.93 20.66 -14.35
N MET A 43 -0.87 20.56 -15.12
CA MET A 43 -0.89 20.04 -16.47
C MET A 43 -1.34 18.57 -16.52
N PHE A 44 -1.01 17.79 -15.50
CA PHE A 44 -1.33 16.36 -15.42
C PHE A 44 -2.51 16.04 -14.50
N ASN A 45 -3.37 17.01 -14.21
CA ASN A 45 -4.59 16.84 -13.41
C ASN A 45 -4.36 16.20 -12.05
N TRP A 46 -3.27 16.57 -11.36
CA TRP A 46 -2.94 15.99 -10.03
C TRP A 46 -2.93 14.44 -10.02
N ASN A 47 -2.74 13.82 -11.17
CA ASN A 47 -2.68 12.36 -11.30
C ASN A 47 -1.44 11.86 -10.57
N PRO A 48 -1.48 10.67 -9.94
CA PRO A 48 -0.65 10.37 -8.76
C PRO A 48 0.79 10.81 -8.96
N MET A 49 1.20 11.75 -8.12
CA MET A 49 2.53 12.33 -8.13
C MET A 49 3.45 11.50 -7.23
N ILE A 50 3.69 10.28 -7.64
CA ILE A 50 4.66 9.39 -7.00
C ILE A 50 6.03 9.64 -7.66
N VAL A 51 7.00 10.10 -6.88
CA VAL A 51 8.36 10.39 -7.37
C VAL A 51 9.13 9.10 -7.64
N GLY A 52 8.86 8.06 -6.86
CA GLY A 52 9.49 6.76 -7.01
C GLY A 52 8.93 5.76 -6.00
N THR A 53 9.49 4.54 -6.01
CA THR A 53 9.12 3.50 -5.04
C THR A 53 10.39 2.84 -4.50
N LEU A 54 10.54 2.86 -3.19
CA LEU A 54 11.59 2.18 -2.46
C LEU A 54 11.11 0.82 -1.98
N ILE A 55 12.02 -0.14 -1.93
CA ILE A 55 11.75 -1.52 -1.54
C ILE A 55 12.81 -1.94 -0.53
N ASP A 56 12.38 -2.49 0.59
CA ASP A 56 13.25 -3.17 1.54
C ASP A 56 13.61 -4.56 0.97
N ASN A 57 14.49 -4.56 -0.03
CA ASN A 57 14.84 -5.76 -0.80
C ASN A 57 15.53 -6.85 0.01
N GLU A 58 16.11 -6.53 1.18
CA GLU A 58 16.70 -7.50 2.08
C GLU A 58 15.65 -8.22 2.95
N HIS A 59 14.42 -7.70 2.98
CA HIS A 59 13.35 -8.28 3.78
C HIS A 59 12.97 -9.69 3.30
N PRO A 60 12.81 -10.68 4.22
CA PRO A 60 12.54 -12.07 3.85
C PRO A 60 11.29 -12.31 3.01
N ALA A 61 10.35 -11.37 2.97
CA ALA A 61 9.16 -11.43 2.12
C ALA A 61 9.48 -11.39 0.62
N PHE A 62 10.65 -10.86 0.22
CA PHE A 62 11.08 -10.76 -1.18
C PHE A 62 12.09 -11.83 -1.59
N ARG A 63 12.35 -12.80 -0.72
CA ARG A 63 13.34 -13.84 -1.00
C ARG A 63 13.11 -14.58 -2.32
N ASP A 64 11.87 -14.91 -2.62
CA ASP A 64 11.50 -15.63 -3.83
C ASP A 64 11.06 -14.67 -4.96
N PHE A 65 11.26 -13.36 -4.75
CA PHE A 65 11.02 -12.28 -5.71
C PHE A 65 12.26 -11.36 -5.74
N PRO A 66 13.35 -11.77 -6.39
CA PRO A 66 14.57 -10.97 -6.44
C PRO A 66 14.31 -9.57 -6.98
N THR A 67 14.70 -8.56 -6.21
CA THR A 67 14.46 -7.15 -6.53
C THR A 67 15.59 -6.27 -6.00
N GLY A 68 15.76 -5.09 -6.57
CA GLY A 68 16.61 -4.05 -6.01
C GLY A 68 15.91 -3.24 -4.92
N SER A 69 16.60 -2.26 -4.36
CA SER A 69 16.07 -1.35 -3.32
C SER A 69 15.10 -0.28 -3.85
N TYR A 70 14.85 -0.25 -5.14
CA TYR A 70 13.89 0.62 -5.82
C TYR A 70 13.23 -0.12 -6.98
N ALA A 71 12.05 0.36 -7.40
CA ALA A 71 11.28 -0.29 -8.46
C ALA A 71 11.98 -0.20 -9.80
N ASP A 72 12.20 -1.36 -10.42
CA ASP A 72 12.61 -1.54 -11.80
C ASP A 72 11.43 -2.02 -12.68
N TRP A 73 11.69 -2.42 -13.94
CA TRP A 73 10.63 -2.78 -14.88
C TRP A 73 9.73 -3.95 -14.45
N GLN A 74 10.18 -4.86 -13.62
CA GLN A 74 9.32 -5.94 -13.11
C GLN A 74 8.20 -5.41 -12.21
N TRP A 75 8.38 -4.21 -11.62
CA TRP A 75 7.38 -3.54 -10.78
C TRP A 75 6.31 -2.80 -11.57
N TRP A 76 6.47 -2.68 -12.89
CA TRP A 76 5.55 -1.90 -13.72
C TRP A 76 4.10 -2.35 -13.59
N ASP A 77 3.83 -3.65 -13.72
CA ASP A 77 2.47 -4.18 -13.62
C ASP A 77 1.95 -4.22 -12.17
N ILE A 78 2.85 -4.35 -11.19
CA ILE A 78 2.49 -4.35 -9.77
C ILE A 78 2.03 -2.95 -9.35
N LEU A 79 2.84 -1.93 -9.62
CA LEU A 79 2.58 -0.56 -9.19
C LEU A 79 1.38 0.08 -9.91
N ASN A 80 1.13 -0.28 -11.16
CA ASN A 80 -0.04 0.23 -11.89
C ASN A 80 -1.39 -0.30 -11.37
N TYR A 81 -1.35 -1.32 -10.51
CA TYR A 81 -2.54 -1.88 -9.85
C TYR A 81 -2.41 -1.87 -8.31
N SER A 82 -1.65 -0.93 -7.78
CA SER A 82 -1.47 -0.77 -6.34
C SER A 82 -2.11 0.51 -5.83
N THR A 83 -2.33 0.53 -4.52
CA THR A 83 -2.76 1.71 -3.77
C THR A 83 -1.81 1.88 -2.59
N ALA A 84 -1.20 3.04 -2.45
CA ALA A 84 -0.39 3.37 -1.29
C ALA A 84 -1.29 3.92 -0.19
N LEU A 85 -1.21 3.34 1.00
CA LEU A 85 -1.87 3.80 2.21
C LEU A 85 -1.13 5.00 2.79
N GLU A 86 -1.86 5.96 3.35
CA GLU A 86 -1.29 7.06 4.12
C GLU A 86 -0.97 6.54 5.53
N LEU A 87 0.32 6.53 5.88
CA LEU A 87 0.83 5.93 7.12
C LEU A 87 1.42 6.97 8.08
N ASP A 88 1.09 8.25 7.93
CA ASP A 88 1.63 9.34 8.77
C ASP A 88 1.31 9.13 10.25
N GLU A 89 0.13 8.62 10.56
CA GLU A 89 -0.31 8.31 11.92
C GLU A 89 0.32 7.01 12.48
N LEU A 90 0.92 6.20 11.62
CA LEU A 90 1.60 4.95 11.99
C LEU A 90 3.11 5.15 12.03
N LYS A 91 3.59 6.00 12.93
CA LYS A 91 5.00 6.42 13.00
C LYS A 91 5.96 5.26 13.18
N GLU A 92 5.57 4.25 13.94
CA GLU A 92 6.39 3.06 14.25
C GLU A 92 6.51 2.08 13.08
N ILE A 93 5.67 2.19 12.07
CA ILE A 93 5.67 1.29 10.93
C ILE A 93 6.61 1.80 9.85
N THR A 94 7.53 0.96 9.42
CA THR A 94 8.33 1.17 8.21
C THR A 94 7.71 0.38 7.08
N PRO A 95 7.30 1.02 5.97
CA PRO A 95 6.80 0.28 4.81
C PRO A 95 7.89 -0.60 4.20
N LEU A 96 7.53 -1.81 3.79
CA LEU A 96 8.41 -2.71 3.02
C LEU A 96 8.46 -2.32 1.55
N ILE A 97 7.36 -1.75 1.05
CA ILE A 97 7.25 -1.11 -0.26
C ILE A 97 6.72 0.29 0.00
N GLN A 98 7.56 1.28 -0.15
CA GLN A 98 7.25 2.69 0.13
C GLN A 98 7.14 3.47 -1.17
N SER A 99 6.01 4.11 -1.41
CA SER A 99 5.89 5.13 -2.45
C SER A 99 6.42 6.46 -1.94
N ILE A 100 7.32 7.08 -2.70
CA ILE A 100 7.81 8.43 -2.41
C ILE A 100 6.77 9.41 -2.93
N ASP A 101 6.18 10.16 -2.02
CA ASP A 101 5.18 11.17 -2.35
C ASP A 101 5.79 12.39 -3.06
N SER A 102 4.94 13.23 -3.60
CA SER A 102 5.34 14.51 -4.16
C SER A 102 5.87 15.46 -3.07
N TYR A 103 6.69 16.41 -3.48
CA TYR A 103 7.20 17.46 -2.59
C TYR A 103 6.11 18.41 -2.05
N GLU A 104 4.91 18.38 -2.64
CA GLU A 104 3.78 19.23 -2.22
C GLU A 104 3.04 18.68 -1.02
N THR A 105 2.91 17.36 -0.92
CA THR A 105 2.16 16.69 0.14
C THR A 105 3.06 15.95 1.12
N ASN A 106 4.15 15.38 0.65
CA ASN A 106 5.21 14.74 1.45
C ASN A 106 4.67 13.79 2.54
N GLN A 107 3.67 12.98 2.19
CA GLN A 107 3.07 12.00 3.09
C GLN A 107 3.89 10.71 3.13
N LYS A 108 3.84 10.02 4.25
CA LYS A 108 4.37 8.65 4.38
C LYS A 108 3.44 7.67 3.70
N LEU A 109 3.80 7.20 2.52
CA LEU A 109 2.98 6.32 1.70
C LEU A 109 3.55 4.89 1.69
N GLY A 110 2.72 3.89 2.01
CA GLY A 110 3.12 2.48 2.00
C GLY A 110 2.18 1.58 1.21
N ILE A 111 2.74 0.75 0.33
CA ILE A 111 2.00 -0.30 -0.38
C ILE A 111 1.98 -1.58 0.45
N SER A 112 3.04 -1.83 1.23
CA SER A 112 3.16 -3.02 2.06
C SER A 112 3.83 -2.70 3.38
N PHE A 113 3.35 -3.35 4.43
CA PHE A 113 3.97 -3.33 5.76
C PHE A 113 3.58 -4.59 6.55
N GLU A 114 4.26 -4.81 7.67
CA GLU A 114 3.91 -5.86 8.62
C GLU A 114 3.89 -5.35 10.05
N ALA A 115 3.11 -6.01 10.92
CA ALA A 115 3.02 -5.69 12.33
C ALA A 115 2.53 -6.87 13.17
N ASN A 116 2.92 -6.88 14.46
CA ASN A 116 2.21 -7.65 15.47
C ASN A 116 0.92 -6.91 15.86
N VAL A 117 -0.19 -7.63 15.92
CA VAL A 117 -1.51 -7.07 16.27
C VAL A 117 -2.19 -7.97 17.29
N GLY A 118 -2.30 -7.50 18.51
CA GLY A 118 -2.75 -8.35 19.63
C GLY A 118 -1.80 -9.53 19.82
N LYS A 119 -2.32 -10.75 19.68
CA LYS A 119 -1.51 -11.98 19.73
C LYS A 119 -1.08 -12.46 18.33
N GLY A 120 -1.64 -11.89 17.28
CA GLY A 120 -1.44 -12.31 15.89
C GLY A 120 -0.40 -11.48 15.17
N LYS A 121 -0.18 -11.85 13.91
CA LYS A 121 0.76 -11.19 13.01
C LYS A 121 0.04 -10.83 11.73
N LEU A 122 0.18 -9.59 11.31
CA LEU A 122 -0.44 -9.03 10.11
C LEU A 122 0.62 -8.67 9.08
N PHE A 123 0.42 -9.12 7.85
CA PHE A 123 1.10 -8.62 6.66
C PHE A 123 0.07 -7.96 5.76
N VAL A 124 0.31 -6.73 5.36
CA VAL A 124 -0.54 -5.96 4.44
C VAL A 124 0.17 -5.80 3.11
N LEU A 125 -0.55 -6.05 2.02
CA LEU A 125 -0.08 -5.80 0.65
C LEU A 125 -1.22 -5.16 -0.16
N CYS A 126 -1.10 -3.90 -0.50
CA CYS A 126 -2.12 -3.14 -1.24
C CYS A 126 -1.85 -3.13 -2.75
N ALA A 127 -1.47 -4.28 -3.29
CA ALA A 127 -1.39 -4.55 -4.73
C ALA A 127 -2.51 -5.50 -5.12
N ASP A 128 -3.30 -5.14 -6.14
CA ASP A 128 -4.41 -5.98 -6.58
C ASP A 128 -3.88 -7.26 -7.24
N PRO A 129 -4.14 -8.45 -6.68
CA PRO A 129 -3.65 -9.70 -7.21
C PRO A 129 -4.57 -10.31 -8.28
N GLU A 130 -5.80 -9.81 -8.43
CA GLU A 130 -6.84 -10.47 -9.24
C GLU A 130 -6.95 -9.88 -10.63
N LYS A 131 -6.78 -8.57 -10.75
CA LYS A 131 -6.93 -7.89 -12.04
C LYS A 131 -5.90 -8.38 -13.04
N LYS A 132 -6.35 -9.08 -14.08
CA LYS A 132 -5.51 -9.65 -15.15
C LYS A 132 -4.37 -10.55 -14.65
N ILE A 133 -4.57 -11.28 -13.56
CA ILE A 133 -3.48 -12.03 -12.92
C ILE A 133 -2.81 -13.04 -13.86
N GLY A 134 -3.53 -13.64 -14.80
CA GLY A 134 -2.98 -14.58 -15.78
C GLY A 134 -1.90 -13.99 -16.69
N GLU A 135 -1.91 -12.67 -16.87
CA GLU A 135 -0.95 -11.93 -17.71
C GLU A 135 0.17 -11.28 -16.89
N ARG A 136 0.07 -11.31 -15.54
CA ARG A 136 0.93 -10.56 -14.62
C ARG A 136 1.89 -11.47 -13.85
N LEU A 137 2.91 -11.96 -14.54
CA LEU A 137 3.85 -12.93 -13.98
C LEU A 137 4.63 -12.38 -12.77
N ALA A 138 5.02 -11.11 -12.81
CA ALA A 138 5.71 -10.47 -11.70
C ALA A 138 4.83 -10.40 -10.44
N MET A 139 3.54 -10.05 -10.59
CA MET A 139 2.60 -10.05 -9.47
C MET A 139 2.37 -11.45 -8.90
N GLN A 140 2.27 -12.49 -9.76
CA GLN A 140 2.15 -13.88 -9.32
C GLN A 140 3.36 -14.30 -8.50
N GLN A 141 4.57 -13.94 -8.95
CA GLN A 141 5.81 -14.27 -8.26
C GLN A 141 5.92 -13.54 -6.93
N LEU A 142 5.59 -12.24 -6.89
CA LEU A 142 5.54 -11.46 -5.64
C LEU A 142 4.56 -12.08 -4.65
N LEU A 143 3.36 -12.42 -5.10
CA LEU A 143 2.35 -13.03 -4.24
C LEU A 143 2.81 -14.39 -3.69
N THR A 144 3.50 -15.18 -4.50
CA THR A 144 4.08 -16.46 -4.08
C THR A 144 5.14 -16.24 -3.00
N SER A 145 6.06 -15.29 -3.20
CA SER A 145 7.10 -14.95 -2.22
C SER A 145 6.50 -14.51 -0.88
N VAL A 146 5.53 -13.59 -0.91
CA VAL A 146 4.85 -13.11 0.29
C VAL A 146 4.09 -14.22 1.01
N ARG A 147 3.38 -15.09 0.28
CA ARG A 147 2.67 -16.24 0.87
C ARG A 147 3.63 -17.22 1.55
N ASN A 148 4.75 -17.54 0.90
CA ASN A 148 5.79 -18.39 1.46
C ASN A 148 6.35 -17.79 2.76
N TYR A 149 6.63 -16.49 2.76
CA TYR A 149 7.10 -15.77 3.93
C TYR A 149 6.09 -15.79 5.08
N VAL A 150 4.86 -15.36 4.85
CA VAL A 150 3.80 -15.31 5.88
C VAL A 150 3.49 -16.68 6.47
N SER A 151 3.60 -17.75 5.67
CA SER A 151 3.37 -19.12 6.14
C SER A 151 4.55 -19.67 6.97
N SER A 152 5.73 -19.13 6.80
CA SER A 152 6.96 -19.61 7.43
C SER A 152 7.12 -19.11 8.88
N ASP A 153 8.08 -19.70 9.61
CA ASP A 153 8.48 -19.24 10.96
C ASP A 153 9.32 -17.96 10.92
N ARG A 154 9.75 -17.53 9.73
CA ARG A 154 10.47 -16.27 9.52
C ARG A 154 9.55 -15.05 9.62
N PHE A 155 8.24 -15.24 9.52
CA PHE A 155 7.27 -14.15 9.70
C PHE A 155 7.26 -13.69 11.16
N LYS A 156 8.11 -12.71 11.46
CA LYS A 156 8.34 -12.16 12.81
C LYS A 156 8.38 -10.63 12.75
N PRO A 157 7.23 -9.96 12.60
CA PRO A 157 7.19 -8.50 12.62
C PRO A 157 7.86 -7.94 13.87
N GLU A 158 8.67 -6.91 13.71
CA GLU A 158 9.35 -6.25 14.84
C GLU A 158 8.45 -5.25 15.56
N ARG A 159 7.55 -4.62 14.80
CA ARG A 159 6.69 -3.55 15.30
C ARG A 159 5.31 -4.06 15.65
N SER A 160 4.68 -3.38 16.61
CA SER A 160 3.32 -3.70 17.04
C SER A 160 2.38 -2.55 16.76
N LEU A 161 1.16 -2.89 16.36
CA LEU A 161 0.08 -1.93 16.15
C LEU A 161 -1.13 -2.29 17.00
N PRO A 162 -1.74 -1.33 17.68
CA PRO A 162 -3.02 -1.54 18.33
C PRO A 162 -4.14 -1.60 17.29
N VAL A 163 -5.17 -2.39 17.58
CA VAL A 163 -6.31 -2.64 16.66
C VAL A 163 -6.98 -1.34 16.21
N TYR A 164 -7.13 -0.35 17.11
CA TYR A 164 -7.79 0.92 16.77
C TYR A 164 -7.10 1.70 15.65
N GLN A 165 -5.77 1.59 15.52
CA GLN A 165 -5.03 2.23 14.43
C GLN A 165 -5.33 1.55 13.08
N LEU A 166 -5.49 0.23 13.08
CA LEU A 166 -5.94 -0.49 11.88
C LEU A 166 -7.40 -0.18 11.55
N ASP A 167 -8.26 -0.05 12.57
CA ASP A 167 -9.65 0.38 12.38
C ASP A 167 -9.73 1.75 11.71
N ALA A 168 -8.87 2.68 12.12
CA ALA A 168 -8.79 4.01 11.50
C ALA A 168 -8.22 3.93 10.06
N LEU A 169 -7.16 3.13 9.84
CA LEU A 169 -6.51 3.00 8.53
C LEU A 169 -7.45 2.37 7.48
N PHE A 170 -8.24 1.39 7.87
CA PHE A 170 -9.17 0.66 6.98
C PHE A 170 -10.63 1.10 7.14
N ALA A 171 -10.88 2.23 7.83
CA ALA A 171 -12.22 2.81 7.88
C ALA A 171 -12.75 3.06 6.46
N PRO A 172 -14.03 2.78 6.18
CA PRO A 172 -14.64 3.14 4.91
C PRO A 172 -14.39 4.61 4.63
N ALA A 173 -13.99 4.93 3.41
CA ALA A 173 -13.89 6.32 2.99
C ALA A 173 -15.27 6.96 3.22
N ALA A 174 -15.35 7.99 4.07
CA ALA A 174 -16.52 8.84 4.08
C ALA A 174 -16.72 9.30 2.63
N GLU A 175 -17.94 9.24 2.10
CA GLU A 175 -18.24 9.72 0.75
C GLU A 175 -17.75 11.16 0.64
N GLU A 176 -16.54 11.37 0.18
CA GLU A 176 -16.10 12.69 -0.23
C GLU A 176 -16.93 13.03 -1.45
N LYS A 177 -17.93 13.89 -1.25
CA LYS A 177 -18.54 14.63 -2.36
C LYS A 177 -17.36 15.18 -3.15
N SER A 178 -17.17 14.69 -4.37
CA SER A 178 -16.09 15.07 -5.26
C SER A 178 -16.20 16.57 -5.54
N GLY A 179 -15.69 17.37 -4.63
CA GLY A 179 -15.46 18.78 -4.80
C GLY A 179 -14.20 18.93 -5.63
N ASN A 180 -14.39 19.15 -6.91
CA ASN A 180 -13.34 19.44 -7.88
C ASN A 180 -12.47 20.61 -7.39
N LYS A 181 -11.47 20.35 -6.56
CA LYS A 181 -10.55 21.38 -6.03
C LYS A 181 -9.76 22.09 -7.12
N GLY A 182 -9.57 21.44 -8.27
CA GLY A 182 -8.93 22.05 -9.44
C GLY A 182 -9.76 23.14 -10.11
N SER A 183 -11.09 23.00 -10.12
CA SER A 183 -12.00 23.98 -10.75
C SER A 183 -12.03 25.32 -10.00
N LYS A 184 -11.98 25.32 -8.66
CA LYS A 184 -11.99 26.55 -7.87
C LYS A 184 -10.70 27.37 -7.98
N ALA A 185 -9.54 26.73 -8.14
CA ALA A 185 -8.28 27.45 -8.32
C ALA A 185 -8.22 28.14 -9.69
N ILE A 186 -8.77 27.50 -10.72
CA ILE A 186 -8.84 28.06 -12.08
C ILE A 186 -9.86 29.19 -12.15
N GLU A 187 -11.02 29.08 -11.51
CA GLU A 187 -12.00 30.14 -11.39
C GLU A 187 -11.45 31.41 -10.70
N LEU A 188 -10.66 31.23 -9.64
CA LEU A 188 -10.02 32.34 -8.94
C LEU A 188 -8.93 33.06 -9.75
N LEU A 189 -8.31 32.36 -10.71
CA LEU A 189 -7.31 32.95 -11.60
C LEU A 189 -7.90 33.63 -12.84
N LEU A 190 -9.10 33.24 -13.27
CA LEU A 190 -9.78 33.82 -14.44
C LEU A 190 -10.67 35.00 -14.09
N ASN A 191 -10.96 35.25 -12.81
CA ASN A 191 -11.77 36.35 -12.32
C ASN A 191 -10.96 37.52 -11.72
N LYS A 192 -9.70 37.63 -12.07
CA LYS A 192 -8.81 38.77 -11.85
C LYS A 192 -8.38 39.36 -13.20
#